data_4c5d303328ce3c5a5ac3e64807530e28
#
_entry.id   4c5d303328ce3c5a5ac3e64807530e28
#
_cell.length_a   1.000
_cell.length_b   1.000
_cell.length_c   1.000
_cell.angle_alpha   90.00
_cell.angle_beta   90.00
_cell.angle_gamma   90.00
#
_symmetry.space_group_name_H-M   'P 1'
#
loop_
_entity.id
_entity.type
_entity.pdbx_description
1 polymer ?
#
loop_
_entity_poly.entity_id
_entity_poly.type
_entity_poly.pdbx_seq_one_letter_code
_entity_poly.pdbx_strand_id
1 'polypeptide(L)'
;MKPRRHFAAMSAILALVTSSPLAFASPDRTEPSPFGIAWGYLYGHLGTTTRPYLPAVRDLGAGFSRVILFWQQLEPQKGQYDWSSLDTYVNELRSPDEGFITLYAASTWATQVPAVLMPAAPARDPDDYYRFVFETVSRHRGRVRYWGNDAEPTNPAFWSGGKEKFVEQLRLFHRAVKAADPEALVVLGGCDGLFVPPGMKTPAGDPIPPIPHQEIALGFFEHVMAEAPDAFDVFDLRLYLDPELIAPRVDYIRERMRSHGCDKPILGGEYGGPSFFEFPENLKYLDLVTRWSVKTDEHGQATIDPAIGQAIARMYDIMPTLAPQTQMFMQGCAPELEAKYRRIQSRTLVMQNLFALSAGVGRSLYWQFSPAPNERDDIMGLMFAKFSLMENDGETMKPTTTAAAYQRMVSVLNGVTSVKHVPLAEQPSFVLFEVDRGSRGLALVVWERRDRFSGEDAPAVDFSCATTWEKAEALDALGATPHVTIAHGTLTVPVGITPVYLMPAR
;
A
#
# COMPACT_ATOMS: atom_id res chain seq x y z
N MET A 1 70.99 2.13 26.33
CA MET A 1 69.90 1.67 27.21
C MET A 1 68.67 2.52 26.94
N LYS A 2 67.65 1.97 26.27
CA LYS A 2 66.30 2.60 26.06
C LYS A 2 65.30 1.69 26.72
N PRO A 3 64.33 2.17 27.51
CA PRO A 3 63.34 1.32 28.16
C PRO A 3 62.22 0.94 27.18
N ARG A 4 61.89 -0.34 27.20
CA ARG A 4 60.74 -0.93 26.50
C ARG A 4 59.43 -0.55 27.25
N ARG A 5 58.46 0.09 26.55
CA ARG A 5 57.09 0.26 27.06
C ARG A 5 56.26 -0.97 26.63
N HIS A 6 55.68 -1.66 27.60
CA HIS A 6 54.70 -2.69 27.38
C HIS A 6 53.33 -2.03 27.08
N PHE A 7 52.78 -2.31 25.91
CA PHE A 7 51.39 -2.06 25.62
C PHE A 7 50.59 -3.30 26.04
N ALA A 8 49.71 -3.15 27.03
CA ALA A 8 48.70 -4.14 27.36
C ALA A 8 47.54 -4.01 26.36
N ALA A 9 47.33 -5.03 25.57
CA ALA A 9 46.16 -5.14 24.69
C ALA A 9 44.95 -5.57 25.54
N MET A 10 43.99 -4.65 25.73
CA MET A 10 42.66 -4.99 26.22
C MET A 10 41.86 -5.57 25.06
N SER A 11 41.70 -6.88 25.05
CA SER A 11 40.75 -7.57 24.13
C SER A 11 39.33 -7.33 24.62
N ALA A 12 38.60 -6.46 23.92
CA ALA A 12 37.16 -6.35 24.08
C ALA A 12 36.52 -7.55 23.39
N ILE A 13 35.96 -8.46 24.16
CA ILE A 13 35.09 -9.55 23.64
C ILE A 13 33.78 -8.92 23.24
N LEU A 14 33.61 -8.72 21.95
CA LEU A 14 32.30 -8.35 21.34
C LEU A 14 31.42 -9.62 21.32
N ALA A 15 30.50 -9.73 22.28
CA ALA A 15 29.51 -10.78 22.26
C ALA A 15 28.55 -10.48 21.11
N LEU A 16 28.73 -11.14 19.98
CA LEU A 16 27.72 -11.24 18.93
C LEU A 16 26.50 -12.00 19.48
N VAL A 17 25.51 -11.26 19.92
CA VAL A 17 24.17 -11.84 20.12
C VAL A 17 23.60 -12.13 18.73
N THR A 18 23.82 -13.35 18.24
CA THR A 18 23.10 -13.87 17.09
C THR A 18 21.67 -14.15 17.52
N SER A 19 20.80 -13.16 17.43
CA SER A 19 19.35 -13.40 17.45
C SER A 19 19.03 -14.19 16.20
N SER A 20 18.81 -15.50 16.34
CA SER A 20 18.16 -16.28 15.29
C SER A 20 16.84 -15.60 14.96
N PRO A 21 16.52 -15.27 13.70
CA PRO A 21 15.22 -14.80 13.36
C PRO A 21 14.23 -15.90 13.75
N LEU A 22 13.29 -15.58 14.65
CA LEU A 22 12.12 -16.42 14.88
C LEU A 22 11.44 -16.57 13.51
N ALA A 23 11.63 -17.70 12.89
CA ALA A 23 10.90 -18.07 11.68
C ALA A 23 9.45 -18.20 12.08
N PHE A 24 8.65 -17.17 11.88
CA PHE A 24 7.21 -17.26 11.95
C PHE A 24 6.80 -18.20 10.81
N ALA A 25 6.36 -19.40 11.15
CA ALA A 25 5.80 -20.31 10.17
C ALA A 25 4.62 -19.61 9.49
N SER A 26 4.58 -19.69 8.16
CA SER A 26 3.40 -19.22 7.39
C SER A 26 2.17 -19.87 7.99
N PRO A 27 1.16 -19.11 8.42
CA PRO A 27 -0.02 -19.74 9.03
C PRO A 27 -0.71 -20.64 7.99
N ASP A 28 -1.04 -21.85 8.39
CA ASP A 28 -1.89 -22.74 7.60
C ASP A 28 -3.27 -22.09 7.51
N ARG A 29 -3.57 -21.46 6.35
CA ARG A 29 -4.80 -20.69 6.15
C ARG A 29 -5.83 -21.55 5.45
N THR A 30 -7.01 -21.61 6.04
CA THR A 30 -8.20 -22.21 5.43
C THR A 30 -9.15 -21.17 4.83
N GLU A 31 -8.96 -19.89 5.19
CA GLU A 31 -9.78 -18.76 4.77
C GLU A 31 -8.94 -17.70 4.06
N PRO A 32 -9.54 -16.90 3.14
CA PRO A 32 -8.88 -15.77 2.53
C PRO A 32 -8.37 -14.76 3.56
N SER A 33 -7.18 -14.23 3.34
CA SER A 33 -6.56 -13.21 4.21
C SER A 33 -7.04 -11.81 3.84
N PRO A 34 -7.32 -10.91 4.81
CA PRO A 34 -7.57 -9.51 4.51
C PRO A 34 -6.29 -8.77 4.07
N PHE A 35 -5.12 -9.37 4.29
CA PHE A 35 -3.82 -8.76 4.01
C PHE A 35 -3.28 -9.20 2.66
N GLY A 36 -2.90 -8.23 1.85
CA GLY A 36 -2.39 -8.45 0.51
C GLY A 36 -1.17 -7.60 0.18
N ILE A 37 -0.54 -7.94 -0.94
CA ILE A 37 0.64 -7.25 -1.47
C ILE A 37 0.46 -7.07 -2.98
N ALA A 38 0.71 -5.84 -3.48
CA ALA A 38 0.77 -5.55 -4.89
C ALA A 38 2.19 -5.77 -5.43
N TRP A 39 2.31 -6.33 -6.65
CA TRP A 39 3.61 -6.46 -7.32
C TRP A 39 4.33 -5.11 -7.41
N GLY A 40 3.63 -4.07 -7.78
CA GLY A 40 4.13 -2.72 -7.99
C GLY A 40 4.00 -2.31 -9.45
N TYR A 41 4.99 -2.58 -10.28
CA TYR A 41 5.06 -2.12 -11.66
C TYR A 41 5.10 -3.26 -12.68
N LEU A 42 4.67 -2.98 -13.90
CA LEU A 42 5.10 -3.59 -15.17
C LEU A 42 5.33 -5.11 -15.15
N TYR A 43 4.54 -5.88 -14.41
CA TYR A 43 4.68 -7.33 -14.33
C TYR A 43 4.76 -7.97 -15.75
N GLY A 44 5.98 -8.32 -16.18
CA GLY A 44 6.25 -8.88 -17.50
C GLY A 44 6.08 -7.93 -18.69
N HIS A 45 6.02 -6.61 -18.47
CA HIS A 45 5.89 -5.61 -19.54
C HIS A 45 7.16 -4.78 -19.67
N LEU A 46 7.45 -4.28 -20.88
CA LEU A 46 8.61 -3.43 -21.20
C LEU A 46 9.96 -4.00 -20.71
N GLY A 47 10.16 -5.31 -20.86
CA GLY A 47 11.41 -5.97 -20.46
C GLY A 47 11.52 -6.29 -18.97
N THR A 48 10.51 -5.99 -18.16
CA THR A 48 10.45 -6.47 -16.78
C THR A 48 10.19 -7.97 -16.74
N THR A 49 10.70 -8.64 -15.70
CA THR A 49 10.54 -10.08 -15.58
C THR A 49 9.17 -10.45 -15.01
N THR A 50 8.55 -11.50 -15.58
CA THR A 50 7.49 -12.26 -14.93
C THR A 50 8.13 -13.24 -13.94
N ARG A 51 8.56 -12.78 -12.78
CA ARG A 51 9.03 -13.72 -11.75
C ARG A 51 7.86 -14.23 -10.93
N PRO A 52 7.83 -15.53 -10.58
CA PRO A 52 7.01 -16.02 -9.50
C PRO A 52 7.23 -15.18 -8.24
N TYR A 53 6.20 -14.49 -7.74
CA TYR A 53 6.31 -13.72 -6.50
C TYR A 53 5.32 -14.17 -5.42
N LEU A 54 4.27 -14.90 -5.79
CA LEU A 54 3.27 -15.36 -4.85
C LEU A 54 3.82 -16.31 -3.77
N PRO A 55 4.85 -17.15 -4.03
CA PRO A 55 5.52 -17.86 -2.94
C PRO A 55 6.03 -16.93 -1.85
N ALA A 56 6.76 -15.87 -2.22
CA ALA A 56 7.28 -14.90 -1.24
C ALA A 56 6.17 -14.06 -0.58
N VAL A 57 5.06 -13.78 -1.28
CA VAL A 57 3.86 -13.16 -0.69
C VAL A 57 3.28 -14.07 0.41
N ARG A 58 3.19 -15.37 0.15
CA ARG A 58 2.75 -16.37 1.15
C ARG A 58 3.72 -16.49 2.31
N ASP A 59 5.03 -16.44 2.07
CA ASP A 59 6.05 -16.46 3.13
C ASP A 59 5.90 -15.26 4.09
N LEU A 60 5.41 -14.12 3.58
CA LEU A 60 5.03 -12.97 4.40
C LEU A 60 3.66 -13.14 5.08
N GLY A 61 2.95 -14.25 4.85
CA GLY A 61 1.64 -14.54 5.41
C GLY A 61 0.47 -13.89 4.68
N ALA A 62 0.71 -13.11 3.63
CA ALA A 62 -0.35 -12.52 2.83
C ALA A 62 -1.03 -13.56 1.93
N GLY A 63 -2.31 -13.36 1.65
CA GLY A 63 -3.12 -14.26 0.82
C GLY A 63 -3.97 -13.54 -0.19
N PHE A 64 -3.71 -12.26 -0.39
CA PHE A 64 -4.30 -11.43 -1.42
C PHE A 64 -3.18 -10.75 -2.21
N SER A 65 -3.30 -10.72 -3.52
CA SER A 65 -2.23 -10.19 -4.37
C SER A 65 -2.79 -9.43 -5.56
N ARG A 66 -2.04 -8.46 -6.07
CA ARG A 66 -2.44 -7.66 -7.23
C ARG A 66 -1.32 -7.52 -8.24
N VAL A 67 -1.68 -7.60 -9.53
CA VAL A 67 -0.84 -7.21 -10.66
C VAL A 67 -1.59 -6.26 -11.58
N ILE A 68 -0.84 -5.44 -12.31
CA ILE A 68 -1.35 -4.60 -13.40
C ILE A 68 -0.88 -5.21 -14.71
N LEU A 69 -1.80 -5.44 -15.64
CA LEU A 69 -1.53 -5.93 -16.98
C LEU A 69 -2.10 -4.95 -18.01
N PHE A 70 -1.34 -4.69 -19.05
CA PHE A 70 -1.68 -3.68 -20.06
C PHE A 70 -2.31 -4.32 -21.29
N TRP A 71 -3.26 -3.63 -21.91
CA TRP A 71 -3.85 -4.10 -23.18
C TRP A 71 -2.78 -4.35 -24.23
N GLN A 72 -1.83 -3.39 -24.40
CA GLN A 72 -0.70 -3.56 -25.33
C GLN A 72 0.16 -4.79 -25.02
N GLN A 73 0.29 -5.15 -23.74
CA GLN A 73 1.05 -6.33 -23.31
C GLN A 73 0.35 -7.63 -23.68
N LEU A 74 -0.97 -7.71 -23.42
CA LEU A 74 -1.73 -8.94 -23.61
C LEU A 74 -2.23 -9.12 -25.04
N GLU A 75 -2.45 -8.04 -25.79
CA GLU A 75 -2.86 -8.05 -27.19
C GLU A 75 -2.02 -7.01 -27.97
N PRO A 76 -0.74 -7.34 -28.29
CA PRO A 76 0.17 -6.42 -28.98
C PRO A 76 -0.32 -6.01 -30.37
N GLN A 77 -1.10 -6.85 -31.03
CA GLN A 77 -1.81 -6.58 -32.28
C GLN A 77 -3.22 -7.18 -32.23
N LYS A 78 -4.16 -6.59 -32.94
CA LYS A 78 -5.57 -7.03 -32.96
C LYS A 78 -5.71 -8.54 -33.20
N GLY A 79 -6.26 -9.26 -32.23
CA GLY A 79 -6.47 -10.71 -32.28
C GLY A 79 -5.21 -11.56 -32.03
N GLN A 80 -4.06 -10.96 -31.74
CA GLN A 80 -2.84 -11.69 -31.39
C GLN A 80 -2.54 -11.50 -29.90
N TYR A 81 -2.74 -12.54 -29.12
CA TYR A 81 -2.60 -12.50 -27.66
C TYR A 81 -1.29 -13.10 -27.18
N ASP A 82 -0.66 -12.42 -26.21
CA ASP A 82 0.39 -12.97 -25.37
C ASP A 82 -0.11 -13.12 -23.94
N TRP A 83 -0.41 -14.34 -23.56
CA TRP A 83 -0.93 -14.67 -22.24
C TRP A 83 0.14 -14.98 -21.19
N SER A 84 1.42 -14.92 -21.55
CA SER A 84 2.51 -15.40 -20.71
C SER A 84 2.50 -14.79 -19.29
N SER A 85 2.31 -13.49 -19.17
CA SER A 85 2.28 -12.79 -17.89
C SER A 85 1.04 -13.16 -17.08
N LEU A 86 -0.13 -13.18 -17.73
CA LEU A 86 -1.41 -13.57 -17.10
C LEU A 86 -1.34 -15.01 -16.60
N ASP A 87 -0.90 -15.95 -17.45
CA ASP A 87 -0.79 -17.36 -17.11
C ASP A 87 0.19 -17.60 -15.96
N THR A 88 1.34 -16.92 -15.98
CA THR A 88 2.35 -17.04 -14.92
C THR A 88 1.74 -16.64 -13.57
N TYR A 89 1.06 -15.49 -13.52
CA TYR A 89 0.43 -15.04 -12.29
C TYR A 89 -0.66 -15.99 -11.80
N VAL A 90 -1.60 -16.37 -12.68
CA VAL A 90 -2.78 -17.15 -12.28
C VAL A 90 -2.42 -18.59 -11.92
N ASN A 91 -1.40 -19.17 -12.58
CA ASN A 91 -0.94 -20.54 -12.27
C ASN A 91 -0.29 -20.64 -10.88
N GLU A 92 0.15 -19.52 -10.30
CA GLU A 92 0.68 -19.49 -8.93
C GLU A 92 -0.37 -19.29 -7.84
N LEU A 93 -1.58 -18.83 -8.18
CA LEU A 93 -2.67 -18.69 -7.22
C LEU A 93 -3.09 -20.06 -6.71
N ARG A 94 -3.11 -20.22 -5.38
CA ARG A 94 -3.51 -21.46 -4.67
C ARG A 94 -4.57 -21.10 -3.64
N SER A 95 -5.64 -21.90 -3.60
CA SER A 95 -6.65 -21.75 -2.53
C SER A 95 -5.97 -21.81 -1.14
N PRO A 96 -6.31 -20.89 -0.22
CA PRO A 96 -7.36 -19.87 -0.27
C PRO A 96 -6.88 -18.47 -0.75
N ASP A 97 -5.76 -18.38 -1.48
CA ASP A 97 -5.27 -17.10 -2.00
C ASP A 97 -6.25 -16.50 -3.01
N GLU A 98 -6.42 -15.19 -2.97
CA GLU A 98 -7.24 -14.42 -3.92
C GLU A 98 -6.35 -13.53 -4.79
N GLY A 99 -6.68 -13.46 -6.09
CA GLY A 99 -6.01 -12.60 -7.07
C GLY A 99 -6.84 -11.39 -7.44
N PHE A 100 -6.16 -10.26 -7.64
CA PHE A 100 -6.70 -9.04 -8.22
C PHE A 100 -5.86 -8.65 -9.44
N ILE A 101 -6.49 -8.54 -10.59
CA ILE A 101 -5.86 -8.09 -11.83
C ILE A 101 -6.49 -6.78 -12.26
N THR A 102 -5.67 -5.74 -12.40
CA THR A 102 -6.06 -4.49 -13.04
C THR A 102 -5.68 -4.56 -14.51
N LEU A 103 -6.67 -4.45 -15.41
CA LEU A 103 -6.44 -4.32 -16.85
C LEU A 103 -6.35 -2.84 -17.21
N TYR A 104 -5.20 -2.45 -17.75
CA TYR A 104 -4.93 -1.07 -18.10
C TYR A 104 -5.18 -0.84 -19.59
N ALA A 105 -6.09 0.06 -19.93
CA ALA A 105 -6.50 0.34 -21.31
C ALA A 105 -5.48 1.24 -22.02
N ALA A 106 -4.22 0.77 -22.12
CA ALA A 106 -3.16 1.39 -22.89
C ALA A 106 -2.76 0.48 -24.06
N SER A 107 -2.85 0.98 -25.29
CA SER A 107 -2.50 0.27 -26.50
C SER A 107 -2.15 1.23 -27.63
N THR A 108 -1.13 0.90 -28.40
CA THR A 108 -0.71 1.72 -29.55
C THR A 108 -1.70 1.64 -30.73
N TRP A 109 -2.43 0.53 -30.83
CA TRP A 109 -3.37 0.30 -31.93
C TRP A 109 -4.83 0.46 -31.55
N ALA A 110 -5.20 0.17 -30.29
CA ALA A 110 -6.58 0.02 -29.87
C ALA A 110 -7.17 1.25 -29.13
N THR A 111 -6.35 2.15 -28.61
CA THR A 111 -6.80 3.31 -27.81
C THR A 111 -6.70 4.62 -28.55
N GLN A 112 -7.55 5.61 -28.20
CA GLN A 112 -7.58 6.94 -28.84
C GLN A 112 -6.28 7.70 -28.63
N VAL A 113 -5.64 7.55 -27.47
CA VAL A 113 -4.27 7.99 -27.25
C VAL A 113 -3.37 6.76 -27.29
N PRO A 114 -2.52 6.61 -28.33
CA PRO A 114 -1.62 5.47 -28.44
C PRO A 114 -0.59 5.48 -27.32
N ALA A 115 -0.51 4.38 -26.57
CA ALA A 115 0.48 4.24 -25.50
C ALA A 115 0.84 2.77 -25.29
N VAL A 116 2.09 2.49 -24.93
CA VAL A 116 2.52 1.16 -24.49
C VAL A 116 2.36 0.99 -22.98
N LEU A 117 2.29 2.08 -22.24
CA LEU A 117 2.23 2.12 -20.77
C LEU A 117 1.13 3.03 -20.26
N MET A 118 1.34 4.34 -20.26
CA MET A 118 0.44 5.38 -19.76
C MET A 118 0.38 6.57 -20.72
N PRO A 119 -0.72 7.30 -20.73
CA PRO A 119 -1.95 7.06 -20.01
C PRO A 119 -2.81 5.93 -20.62
N ALA A 120 -3.70 5.35 -19.82
CA ALA A 120 -4.86 4.64 -20.38
C ALA A 120 -5.76 5.63 -21.11
N ALA A 121 -6.50 5.14 -22.09
CA ALA A 121 -7.37 5.97 -22.91
C ALA A 121 -8.62 5.22 -23.36
N PRO A 122 -9.68 5.95 -23.76
CA PRO A 122 -10.85 5.32 -24.36
C PRO A 122 -10.47 4.47 -25.56
N ALA A 123 -11.10 3.32 -25.68
CA ALA A 123 -10.95 2.46 -26.84
C ALA A 123 -11.38 3.21 -28.12
N ARG A 124 -10.71 2.94 -29.24
CA ARG A 124 -11.12 3.41 -30.57
C ARG A 124 -12.39 2.70 -31.02
N ASP A 125 -12.47 1.40 -30.75
CA ASP A 125 -13.59 0.54 -31.02
C ASP A 125 -14.07 -0.12 -29.72
N PRO A 126 -15.29 0.17 -29.25
CA PRO A 126 -15.87 -0.43 -28.04
C PRO A 126 -15.96 -1.96 -28.12
N ASP A 127 -16.19 -2.53 -29.31
CA ASP A 127 -16.27 -3.99 -29.49
C ASP A 127 -14.93 -4.66 -29.33
N ASP A 128 -13.84 -4.01 -29.76
CA ASP A 128 -12.47 -4.50 -29.52
C ASP A 128 -12.13 -4.51 -28.02
N TYR A 129 -12.55 -3.47 -27.27
CA TYR A 129 -12.35 -3.44 -25.82
C TYR A 129 -13.16 -4.51 -25.09
N TYR A 130 -14.44 -4.65 -25.46
CA TYR A 130 -15.30 -5.69 -24.91
C TYR A 130 -14.68 -7.08 -25.14
N ARG A 131 -14.28 -7.37 -26.38
CA ARG A 131 -13.65 -8.65 -26.73
C ARG A 131 -12.37 -8.88 -25.95
N PHE A 132 -11.47 -7.89 -25.88
CA PHE A 132 -10.22 -7.98 -25.11
C PHE A 132 -10.47 -8.37 -23.66
N VAL A 133 -11.38 -7.68 -22.97
CA VAL A 133 -11.73 -7.97 -21.57
C VAL A 133 -12.38 -9.35 -21.45
N PHE A 134 -13.34 -9.68 -22.33
CA PHE A 134 -14.03 -10.96 -22.30
C PHE A 134 -13.08 -12.14 -22.49
N GLU A 135 -12.18 -12.10 -23.46
CA GLU A 135 -11.20 -13.16 -23.73
C GLU A 135 -10.21 -13.30 -22.57
N THR A 136 -9.74 -12.17 -22.03
CA THR A 136 -8.80 -12.15 -20.90
C THR A 136 -9.39 -12.80 -19.65
N VAL A 137 -10.61 -12.43 -19.29
CA VAL A 137 -11.32 -12.98 -18.11
C VAL A 137 -11.72 -14.44 -18.33
N SER A 138 -12.23 -14.79 -19.53
CA SER A 138 -12.67 -16.14 -19.90
C SER A 138 -11.53 -17.15 -19.80
N ARG A 139 -10.31 -16.75 -20.12
CA ARG A 139 -9.12 -17.63 -20.11
C ARG A 139 -8.90 -18.30 -18.75
N HIS A 140 -9.19 -17.58 -17.67
CA HIS A 140 -9.00 -18.06 -16.29
C HIS A 140 -10.27 -17.96 -15.45
N ARG A 141 -11.41 -18.21 -16.07
CA ARG A 141 -12.73 -18.20 -15.40
C ARG A 141 -12.70 -19.01 -14.10
N GLY A 142 -13.21 -18.39 -13.02
CA GLY A 142 -13.27 -19.00 -11.68
C GLY A 142 -11.93 -19.01 -10.91
N ARG A 143 -10.84 -18.51 -11.51
CA ARG A 143 -9.51 -18.50 -10.87
C ARG A 143 -9.14 -17.14 -10.28
N VAL A 144 -9.58 -16.06 -10.90
CA VAL A 144 -9.33 -14.69 -10.46
C VAL A 144 -10.64 -14.05 -10.05
N ARG A 145 -10.70 -13.63 -8.78
CA ARG A 145 -11.94 -13.08 -8.23
C ARG A 145 -12.13 -11.60 -8.51
N TYR A 146 -11.07 -10.80 -8.53
CA TYR A 146 -11.16 -9.35 -8.63
C TYR A 146 -10.52 -8.85 -9.93
N TRP A 147 -11.30 -8.08 -10.70
CA TRP A 147 -10.86 -7.46 -11.96
C TRP A 147 -11.11 -5.97 -11.91
N GLY A 148 -10.06 -5.17 -12.06
CA GLY A 148 -10.15 -3.70 -12.08
C GLY A 148 -9.99 -3.14 -13.48
N ASN A 149 -10.74 -2.08 -13.77
CA ASN A 149 -10.54 -1.30 -14.98
C ASN A 149 -9.67 -0.10 -14.64
N ASP A 150 -8.51 0.00 -15.28
CA ASP A 150 -7.57 1.10 -15.09
C ASP A 150 -7.22 1.38 -13.62
N ALA A 151 -6.45 2.42 -13.33
CA ALA A 151 -6.12 2.85 -11.99
C ALA A 151 -6.03 4.38 -11.94
N GLU A 152 -6.48 4.97 -10.84
CA GLU A 152 -6.40 6.41 -10.55
C GLU A 152 -6.89 7.30 -11.72
N PRO A 153 -8.11 7.08 -12.24
CA PRO A 153 -8.59 7.73 -13.45
C PRO A 153 -8.83 9.23 -13.33
N THR A 154 -8.70 9.77 -12.12
CA THR A 154 -8.76 11.21 -11.85
C THR A 154 -7.50 11.96 -12.24
N ASN A 155 -6.38 11.23 -12.38
CA ASN A 155 -5.10 11.79 -12.79
C ASN A 155 -4.91 11.67 -14.32
N PRO A 156 -4.75 12.79 -15.05
CA PRO A 156 -4.55 12.75 -16.50
C PRO A 156 -3.30 11.96 -16.96
N ALA A 157 -2.33 11.75 -16.08
CA ALA A 157 -1.17 10.90 -16.36
C ALA A 157 -1.54 9.41 -16.43
N PHE A 158 -2.65 9.02 -15.81
CA PHE A 158 -3.13 7.64 -15.80
C PHE A 158 -4.33 7.41 -16.72
N TRP A 159 -5.23 8.40 -16.86
CA TRP A 159 -6.40 8.31 -17.72
C TRP A 159 -6.63 9.60 -18.51
N SER A 160 -6.73 9.51 -19.83
CA SER A 160 -6.83 10.67 -20.73
C SER A 160 -8.25 10.97 -21.22
N GLY A 161 -9.27 10.15 -20.90
CA GLY A 161 -10.59 10.23 -21.51
C GLY A 161 -11.63 11.09 -20.77
N GLY A 162 -11.32 11.63 -19.58
CA GLY A 162 -12.30 12.30 -18.72
C GLY A 162 -13.34 11.34 -18.14
N LYS A 163 -14.23 11.87 -17.29
CA LYS A 163 -15.16 11.06 -16.48
C LYS A 163 -16.28 10.41 -17.29
N GLU A 164 -16.79 11.08 -18.34
CA GLU A 164 -17.85 10.58 -19.20
C GLU A 164 -17.40 9.33 -19.97
N LYS A 165 -16.23 9.41 -20.58
CA LYS A 165 -15.64 8.27 -21.31
C LYS A 165 -15.22 7.14 -20.37
N PHE A 166 -14.81 7.46 -19.15
CA PHE A 166 -14.54 6.46 -18.15
C PHE A 166 -15.79 5.65 -17.79
N VAL A 167 -16.93 6.31 -17.59
CA VAL A 167 -18.23 5.65 -17.33
C VAL A 167 -18.64 4.75 -18.49
N GLU A 168 -18.52 5.22 -19.76
CA GLU A 168 -18.82 4.41 -20.93
C GLU A 168 -17.94 3.13 -20.94
N GLN A 169 -16.66 3.27 -20.70
CA GLN A 169 -15.69 2.15 -20.71
C GLN A 169 -15.87 1.22 -19.50
N LEU A 170 -16.17 1.75 -18.32
CA LEU A 170 -16.48 0.96 -17.12
C LEU A 170 -17.72 0.06 -17.34
N ARG A 171 -18.77 0.56 -17.96
CA ARG A 171 -19.95 -0.25 -18.32
C ARG A 171 -19.61 -1.37 -19.30
N LEU A 172 -18.75 -1.10 -20.27
CA LEU A 172 -18.26 -2.14 -21.20
C LEU A 172 -17.45 -3.20 -20.45
N PHE A 173 -16.54 -2.75 -19.61
CA PHE A 173 -15.70 -3.62 -18.77
C PHE A 173 -16.58 -4.54 -17.90
N HIS A 174 -17.51 -3.97 -17.16
CA HIS A 174 -18.41 -4.71 -16.29
C HIS A 174 -19.20 -5.78 -17.07
N ARG A 175 -19.81 -5.40 -18.21
CA ARG A 175 -20.55 -6.34 -19.06
C ARG A 175 -19.65 -7.49 -19.55
N ALA A 176 -18.44 -7.18 -19.99
CA ALA A 176 -17.51 -8.19 -20.49
C ALA A 176 -17.06 -9.15 -19.39
N VAL A 177 -16.71 -8.62 -18.21
CA VAL A 177 -16.34 -9.44 -17.03
C VAL A 177 -17.49 -10.35 -16.63
N LYS A 178 -18.71 -9.82 -16.47
CA LYS A 178 -19.86 -10.61 -16.04
C LYS A 178 -20.31 -11.64 -17.10
N ALA A 179 -20.13 -11.36 -18.38
CA ALA A 179 -20.36 -12.33 -19.43
C ALA A 179 -19.33 -13.47 -19.45
N ALA A 180 -18.08 -13.15 -19.17
CA ALA A 180 -16.99 -14.12 -19.11
C ALA A 180 -17.03 -14.96 -17.81
N ASP A 181 -17.25 -14.30 -16.67
CA ASP A 181 -17.29 -14.92 -15.33
C ASP A 181 -18.29 -14.17 -14.43
N PRO A 182 -19.53 -14.69 -14.27
CA PRO A 182 -20.56 -14.04 -13.45
C PRO A 182 -20.18 -13.86 -11.98
N GLU A 183 -19.31 -14.72 -11.43
CA GLU A 183 -18.89 -14.68 -10.03
C GLU A 183 -17.71 -13.71 -9.79
N ALA A 184 -17.04 -13.28 -10.84
CA ALA A 184 -15.95 -12.33 -10.74
C ALA A 184 -16.49 -10.94 -10.32
N LEU A 185 -15.70 -10.24 -9.52
CA LEU A 185 -16.03 -8.92 -8.98
C LEU A 185 -15.29 -7.82 -9.76
N VAL A 186 -16.05 -6.86 -10.23
CA VAL A 186 -15.52 -5.65 -10.89
C VAL A 186 -15.13 -4.64 -9.83
N VAL A 187 -13.85 -4.27 -9.82
CA VAL A 187 -13.29 -3.26 -8.91
C VAL A 187 -13.22 -1.93 -9.66
N LEU A 188 -13.88 -0.90 -9.14
CA LEU A 188 -13.80 0.46 -9.68
C LEU A 188 -12.35 0.96 -9.54
N GLY A 189 -11.77 1.49 -10.58
CA GLY A 189 -10.41 2.03 -10.60
C GLY A 189 -10.12 2.97 -9.43
N GLY A 190 -8.98 2.78 -8.79
CA GLY A 190 -8.68 3.31 -7.47
C GLY A 190 -8.88 4.80 -7.28
N CYS A 191 -9.57 5.17 -6.21
CA CYS A 191 -9.66 6.55 -5.76
C CYS A 191 -8.30 6.98 -5.20
N ASP A 192 -7.73 8.05 -5.74
CA ASP A 192 -6.40 8.57 -5.41
C ASP A 192 -6.17 8.68 -3.90
N GLY A 193 -4.96 8.26 -3.46
CA GLY A 193 -4.54 8.31 -2.06
C GLY A 193 -4.47 9.72 -1.47
N LEU A 194 -4.37 10.73 -2.31
CA LEU A 194 -4.39 12.13 -1.91
C LEU A 194 -5.81 12.68 -1.72
N PHE A 195 -6.84 11.84 -1.92
CA PHE A 195 -8.23 12.22 -1.71
C PHE A 195 -8.52 12.45 -0.23
N VAL A 196 -8.88 13.68 0.11
CA VAL A 196 -9.28 14.10 1.46
C VAL A 196 -10.63 14.82 1.38
N PRO A 197 -11.68 14.35 2.07
CA PRO A 197 -12.98 15.01 2.06
C PRO A 197 -12.89 16.49 2.47
N PRO A 198 -13.75 17.36 1.93
CA PRO A 198 -13.79 18.76 2.32
C PRO A 198 -14.02 18.94 3.81
N GLY A 199 -13.24 19.82 4.44
CA GLY A 199 -13.36 20.11 5.89
C GLY A 199 -12.76 19.06 6.82
N MET A 200 -12.15 18.00 6.30
CA MET A 200 -11.41 17.04 7.13
C MET A 200 -10.21 17.73 7.79
N LYS A 201 -9.91 17.32 9.01
CA LYS A 201 -8.79 17.83 9.80
C LYS A 201 -7.84 16.70 10.14
N THR A 202 -6.60 17.07 10.44
CA THR A 202 -5.63 16.15 11.02
C THR A 202 -6.12 15.64 12.39
N PRO A 203 -5.55 14.56 12.92
CA PRO A 203 -5.85 14.10 14.29
C PRO A 203 -5.58 15.17 15.37
N ALA A 204 -4.66 16.09 15.13
CA ALA A 204 -4.39 17.23 16.00
C ALA A 204 -5.45 18.36 15.89
N GLY A 205 -6.37 18.25 14.93
CA GLY A 205 -7.42 19.25 14.70
C GLY A 205 -7.05 20.34 13.71
N ASP A 206 -5.85 20.28 13.09
CA ASP A 206 -5.39 21.25 12.11
C ASP A 206 -6.04 21.00 10.75
N PRO A 207 -6.28 22.04 9.94
CA PRO A 207 -6.76 21.87 8.58
C PRO A 207 -5.70 21.13 7.75
N ILE A 208 -6.14 20.16 6.95
CA ILE A 208 -5.28 19.51 5.98
C ILE A 208 -5.08 20.47 4.81
N PRO A 209 -3.83 20.72 4.37
CA PRO A 209 -3.57 21.58 3.23
C PRO A 209 -4.36 21.11 2.00
N PRO A 210 -4.87 22.04 1.15
CA PRO A 210 -5.53 21.68 -0.08
C PRO A 210 -4.62 20.82 -0.94
N ILE A 211 -5.12 19.66 -1.36
CA ILE A 211 -4.40 18.77 -2.26
C ILE A 211 -4.75 19.16 -3.69
N PRO A 212 -3.77 19.42 -4.56
CA PRO A 212 -4.03 19.72 -5.96
C PRO A 212 -4.91 18.64 -6.61
N HIS A 213 -5.85 19.08 -7.45
CA HIS A 213 -6.80 18.20 -8.16
C HIS A 213 -7.83 17.47 -7.29
N GLN A 214 -7.89 17.71 -5.99
CA GLN A 214 -8.84 17.06 -5.08
C GLN A 214 -10.30 17.27 -5.52
N GLU A 215 -10.67 18.48 -5.93
CA GLU A 215 -12.04 18.77 -6.42
C GLU A 215 -12.36 17.99 -7.70
N ILE A 216 -11.35 17.81 -8.58
CA ILE A 216 -11.49 17.00 -9.80
C ILE A 216 -11.76 15.54 -9.42
N ALA A 217 -10.99 15.00 -8.47
CA ALA A 217 -11.18 13.63 -8.00
C ALA A 217 -12.57 13.41 -7.38
N LEU A 218 -13.02 14.34 -6.52
CA LEU A 218 -14.36 14.30 -5.95
C LEU A 218 -15.43 14.30 -7.02
N GLY A 219 -15.39 15.29 -7.94
CA GLY A 219 -16.37 15.42 -9.03
C GLY A 219 -16.34 14.24 -10.00
N PHE A 220 -15.21 13.56 -10.16
CA PHE A 220 -15.08 12.37 -10.99
C PHE A 220 -15.83 11.18 -10.37
N PHE A 221 -15.53 10.84 -9.13
CA PHE A 221 -16.16 9.68 -8.46
C PHE A 221 -17.63 9.92 -8.16
N GLU A 222 -18.05 11.18 -7.86
CA GLU A 222 -19.45 11.55 -7.77
C GLU A 222 -20.20 11.24 -9.09
N HIS A 223 -19.59 11.61 -10.22
CA HIS A 223 -20.18 11.33 -11.54
C HIS A 223 -20.25 9.82 -11.80
N VAL A 224 -19.21 9.05 -11.49
CA VAL A 224 -19.20 7.58 -11.66
C VAL A 224 -20.30 6.94 -10.82
N MET A 225 -20.43 7.32 -9.54
CA MET A 225 -21.45 6.78 -8.64
C MET A 225 -22.87 7.15 -9.08
N ALA A 226 -23.07 8.35 -9.64
CA ALA A 226 -24.36 8.82 -10.12
C ALA A 226 -24.78 8.11 -11.42
N GLU A 227 -23.85 7.97 -12.38
CA GLU A 227 -24.17 7.47 -13.72
C GLU A 227 -24.06 5.95 -13.84
N ALA A 228 -23.17 5.31 -13.08
CA ALA A 228 -22.86 3.89 -13.24
C ALA A 228 -22.77 3.13 -11.88
N PRO A 229 -23.76 3.29 -10.97
CA PRO A 229 -23.74 2.64 -9.65
C PRO A 229 -23.79 1.11 -9.72
N ASP A 230 -24.23 0.57 -10.83
CA ASP A 230 -24.37 -0.86 -11.13
C ASP A 230 -23.20 -1.44 -11.95
N ALA A 231 -22.26 -0.60 -12.39
CA ALA A 231 -21.16 -1.02 -13.23
C ALA A 231 -19.88 -1.40 -12.45
N PHE A 232 -19.96 -1.53 -11.14
CA PHE A 232 -18.89 -2.05 -10.29
C PHE A 232 -19.46 -2.78 -9.06
N ASP A 233 -18.70 -3.73 -8.53
CA ASP A 233 -19.06 -4.53 -7.36
C ASP A 233 -18.31 -4.10 -6.11
N VAL A 234 -17.10 -3.51 -6.26
CA VAL A 234 -16.20 -3.12 -5.18
C VAL A 234 -15.63 -1.74 -5.47
N PHE A 235 -15.58 -0.89 -4.44
CA PHE A 235 -14.93 0.42 -4.52
C PHE A 235 -13.47 0.31 -4.05
N ASP A 236 -12.51 0.74 -4.86
CA ASP A 236 -11.11 0.77 -4.49
C ASP A 236 -10.72 2.15 -3.94
N LEU A 237 -10.40 2.22 -2.64
CA LEU A 237 -9.92 3.42 -1.97
C LEU A 237 -8.42 3.30 -1.69
N ARG A 238 -7.61 4.26 -2.15
CA ARG A 238 -6.19 4.35 -1.79
C ARG A 238 -6.05 4.80 -0.34
N LEU A 239 -5.29 4.07 0.48
CA LEU A 239 -5.18 4.29 1.93
C LEU A 239 -3.90 5.00 2.35
N TYR A 240 -3.22 5.68 1.43
CA TYR A 240 -2.06 6.52 1.76
C TYR A 240 -2.41 7.65 2.73
N LEU A 241 -1.41 8.38 3.21
CA LEU A 241 -1.48 9.45 4.19
C LEU A 241 -1.58 8.94 5.63
N ASP A 242 -1.87 9.87 6.54
CA ASP A 242 -2.00 9.60 7.97
C ASP A 242 -3.02 8.47 8.21
N PRO A 243 -2.64 7.39 8.92
CA PRO A 243 -3.54 6.28 9.21
C PRO A 243 -4.85 6.69 9.88
N GLU A 244 -4.85 7.72 10.72
CA GLU A 244 -6.06 8.19 11.41
C GLU A 244 -7.09 8.85 10.45
N LEU A 245 -6.66 9.21 9.23
CA LEU A 245 -7.57 9.72 8.19
C LEU A 245 -8.32 8.62 7.43
N ILE A 246 -7.96 7.36 7.60
CA ILE A 246 -8.56 6.25 6.84
C ILE A 246 -10.04 6.09 7.19
N ALA A 247 -10.40 5.98 8.47
CA ALA A 247 -11.78 5.76 8.88
C ALA A 247 -12.72 6.90 8.43
N PRO A 248 -12.41 8.19 8.64
CA PRO A 248 -13.24 9.29 8.14
C PRO A 248 -13.40 9.29 6.61
N ARG A 249 -12.37 8.89 5.86
CA ARG A 249 -12.43 8.79 4.39
C ARG A 249 -13.34 7.66 3.94
N VAL A 250 -13.25 6.50 4.59
CA VAL A 250 -14.14 5.35 4.35
C VAL A 250 -15.59 5.72 4.63
N ASP A 251 -15.87 6.39 5.74
CA ASP A 251 -17.22 6.82 6.11
C ASP A 251 -17.79 7.82 5.09
N TYR A 252 -16.98 8.77 4.64
CA TYR A 252 -17.37 9.71 3.60
C TYR A 252 -17.74 8.99 2.29
N ILE A 253 -16.90 8.06 1.81
CA ILE A 253 -17.18 7.31 0.57
C ILE A 253 -18.46 6.49 0.71
N ARG A 254 -18.70 5.84 1.85
CA ARG A 254 -19.96 5.12 2.10
C ARG A 254 -21.18 6.04 2.07
N GLU A 255 -21.07 7.21 2.68
CA GLU A 255 -22.14 8.20 2.63
C GLU A 255 -22.42 8.64 1.20
N ARG A 256 -21.38 8.91 0.40
CA ARG A 256 -21.54 9.28 -1.01
C ARG A 256 -22.14 8.14 -1.84
N MET A 257 -21.69 6.91 -1.68
CA MET A 257 -22.30 5.75 -2.35
C MET A 257 -23.82 5.65 -2.02
N ARG A 258 -24.18 5.75 -0.74
CA ARG A 258 -25.60 5.67 -0.33
C ARG A 258 -26.45 6.80 -0.90
N SER A 259 -25.91 8.00 -1.01
CA SER A 259 -26.61 9.13 -1.62
C SER A 259 -26.89 8.93 -3.11
N HIS A 260 -26.13 8.06 -3.78
CA HIS A 260 -26.33 7.64 -5.16
C HIS A 260 -27.04 6.28 -5.29
N GLY A 261 -27.61 5.76 -4.20
CA GLY A 261 -28.40 4.52 -4.20
C GLY A 261 -27.58 3.23 -4.31
N CYS A 262 -26.29 3.28 -4.03
CA CYS A 262 -25.43 2.09 -3.96
C CYS A 262 -24.72 1.97 -2.58
N ASP A 263 -24.39 0.75 -2.19
CA ASP A 263 -23.60 0.45 -0.98
C ASP A 263 -22.70 -0.75 -1.30
N LYS A 264 -21.48 -0.48 -1.73
CA LYS A 264 -20.55 -1.50 -2.18
C LYS A 264 -19.46 -1.72 -1.14
N PRO A 265 -18.92 -2.95 -1.04
CA PRO A 265 -17.70 -3.21 -0.27
C PRO A 265 -16.56 -2.28 -0.70
N ILE A 266 -15.73 -1.88 0.28
CA ILE A 266 -14.53 -1.10 0.04
C ILE A 266 -13.32 -1.99 0.24
N LEU A 267 -12.38 -1.94 -0.72
CA LEU A 267 -11.04 -2.47 -0.56
C LEU A 267 -10.00 -1.35 -0.63
N GLY A 268 -8.88 -1.55 0.04
CA GLY A 268 -7.71 -0.68 -0.05
C GLY A 268 -6.75 -1.22 -1.10
N GLY A 269 -6.94 -0.83 -2.38
CA GLY A 269 -6.14 -1.36 -3.48
C GLY A 269 -4.67 -0.98 -3.43
N GLU A 270 -4.34 0.04 -2.63
CA GLU A 270 -2.97 0.41 -2.31
C GLU A 270 -2.91 1.12 -0.95
N TYR A 271 -1.90 0.75 -0.16
CA TYR A 271 -1.47 1.48 1.02
C TYR A 271 0.04 1.31 1.20
N GLY A 272 0.63 2.22 1.93
CA GLY A 272 2.05 2.24 2.23
C GLY A 272 2.41 3.60 2.83
N GLY A 273 3.64 3.80 3.15
CA GLY A 273 4.08 5.05 3.73
C GLY A 273 5.36 4.88 4.54
N PRO A 274 5.83 5.97 5.11
CA PRO A 274 5.21 7.30 5.07
C PRO A 274 5.27 7.92 3.67
N SER A 275 4.27 8.73 3.30
CA SER A 275 4.31 9.50 2.06
C SER A 275 5.20 10.75 2.21
N PHE A 276 5.85 11.15 1.13
CA PHE A 276 6.80 12.26 1.13
C PHE A 276 6.20 13.57 1.67
N PHE A 277 4.94 13.86 1.29
CA PHE A 277 4.25 15.10 1.66
C PHE A 277 3.53 15.04 3.02
N GLU A 278 3.67 13.97 3.78
CA GLU A 278 3.23 13.93 5.18
C GLU A 278 4.17 14.72 6.12
N PHE A 279 5.33 15.14 5.62
CA PHE A 279 6.30 15.94 6.35
C PHE A 279 6.27 17.40 5.86
N PRO A 280 6.01 18.39 6.74
CA PRO A 280 5.88 19.79 6.36
C PRO A 280 7.08 20.34 5.59
N GLU A 281 8.29 19.83 5.88
CA GLU A 281 9.54 20.24 5.22
C GLU A 281 9.54 19.93 3.72
N ASN A 282 8.68 18.99 3.30
CA ASN A 282 8.60 18.54 1.91
C ASN A 282 7.49 19.23 1.11
N LEU A 283 6.56 19.95 1.76
CA LEU A 283 5.44 20.62 1.07
C LEU A 283 5.90 21.65 0.02
N LYS A 284 7.09 22.24 0.18
CA LYS A 284 7.69 23.14 -0.81
C LYS A 284 8.00 22.48 -2.17
N TYR A 285 7.97 21.15 -2.25
CA TYR A 285 8.20 20.39 -3.47
C TYR A 285 6.89 19.90 -4.12
N LEU A 286 5.74 20.30 -3.60
CA LEU A 286 4.43 19.82 -4.08
C LEU A 286 4.19 20.16 -5.55
N ASP A 287 4.76 21.27 -6.05
CA ASP A 287 4.69 21.67 -7.44
C ASP A 287 5.34 20.68 -8.42
N LEU A 288 6.31 19.86 -7.96
CA LEU A 288 6.93 18.82 -8.78
C LEU A 288 5.93 17.70 -9.11
N VAL A 289 5.02 17.37 -8.18
CA VAL A 289 3.96 16.39 -8.41
C VAL A 289 2.83 17.01 -9.23
N THR A 290 2.43 18.24 -8.94
CA THR A 290 1.34 18.90 -9.68
C THR A 290 1.66 19.12 -11.14
N ARG A 291 2.94 19.31 -11.47
CA ARG A 291 3.43 19.45 -12.86
C ARG A 291 3.83 18.10 -13.47
N TRP A 292 3.88 17.05 -12.67
CA TRP A 292 4.20 15.73 -13.18
C TRP A 292 3.11 15.29 -14.14
N SER A 293 3.49 14.97 -15.35
CA SER A 293 2.61 14.46 -16.39
C SER A 293 3.40 13.52 -17.28
N VAL A 294 2.77 12.43 -17.64
CA VAL A 294 3.29 11.54 -18.67
C VAL A 294 2.75 12.00 -20.01
N LYS A 295 3.61 12.27 -20.95
CA LYS A 295 3.27 12.46 -22.35
C LYS A 295 3.71 11.22 -23.13
N THR A 296 3.03 10.93 -24.20
CA THR A 296 3.45 9.90 -25.14
C THR A 296 4.11 10.55 -26.34
N ASP A 297 5.23 9.98 -26.78
CA ASP A 297 5.84 10.35 -28.06
C ASP A 297 5.08 9.72 -29.23
N GLU A 298 5.56 9.94 -30.46
CA GLU A 298 4.97 9.42 -31.67
C GLU A 298 4.97 7.89 -31.77
N HIS A 299 5.77 7.21 -30.94
CA HIS A 299 5.84 5.75 -30.83
C HIS A 299 5.04 5.18 -29.66
N GLY A 300 4.31 6.04 -28.92
CA GLY A 300 3.54 5.63 -27.73
C GLY A 300 4.40 5.41 -26.47
N GLN A 301 5.67 5.85 -26.48
CA GLN A 301 6.57 5.73 -25.33
C GLN A 301 6.28 6.87 -24.34
N ALA A 302 6.28 6.53 -23.05
CA ALA A 302 6.09 7.50 -22.00
C ALA A 302 7.29 8.46 -21.89
N THR A 303 7.01 9.75 -21.86
CA THR A 303 8.01 10.81 -21.64
C THR A 303 7.59 11.67 -20.45
N ILE A 304 8.53 11.99 -19.58
CA ILE A 304 8.34 12.86 -18.41
C ILE A 304 8.95 14.23 -18.72
N ASP A 305 8.39 15.29 -18.16
CA ASP A 305 8.94 16.66 -18.31
C ASP A 305 10.41 16.68 -17.81
N PRO A 306 11.40 16.96 -18.69
CA PRO A 306 12.80 16.98 -18.30
C PRO A 306 13.11 18.00 -17.19
N ALA A 307 12.30 19.05 -17.03
CA ALA A 307 12.51 20.05 -15.99
C ALA A 307 12.23 19.49 -14.59
N ILE A 308 11.32 18.53 -14.47
CA ILE A 308 11.05 17.82 -13.21
C ILE A 308 12.24 16.93 -12.87
N GLY A 309 12.72 16.11 -13.83
CA GLY A 309 13.90 15.28 -13.65
C GLY A 309 15.12 16.08 -13.21
N GLN A 310 15.38 17.22 -13.88
CA GLN A 310 16.46 18.13 -13.49
C GLN A 310 16.28 18.71 -12.09
N ALA A 311 15.04 19.01 -11.66
CA ALA A 311 14.78 19.51 -10.33
C ALA A 311 15.08 18.43 -9.27
N ILE A 312 14.68 17.19 -9.51
CA ILE A 312 14.99 16.05 -8.63
C ILE A 312 16.50 15.77 -8.59
N ALA A 313 17.17 15.75 -9.74
CA ALA A 313 18.63 15.58 -9.80
C ALA A 313 19.36 16.65 -8.96
N ARG A 314 18.95 17.92 -9.07
CA ARG A 314 19.50 19.00 -8.22
C ARG A 314 19.25 18.77 -6.72
N MET A 315 18.12 18.17 -6.33
CA MET A 315 17.90 17.79 -4.93
C MET A 315 18.93 16.76 -4.47
N TYR A 316 19.28 15.79 -5.32
CA TYR A 316 20.33 14.81 -4.99
C TYR A 316 21.72 15.45 -4.88
N ASP A 317 22.06 16.45 -5.71
CA ASP A 317 23.33 17.19 -5.64
C ASP A 317 23.51 17.90 -4.29
N ILE A 318 22.43 18.41 -3.71
CA ILE A 318 22.45 19.14 -2.44
C ILE A 318 21.90 18.32 -1.25
N MET A 319 21.68 17.03 -1.42
CA MET A 319 21.04 16.16 -0.43
C MET A 319 21.55 16.37 1.01
N PRO A 320 22.87 16.48 1.29
CA PRO A 320 23.37 16.66 2.66
C PRO A 320 22.90 17.98 3.32
N THR A 321 22.42 18.96 2.56
CA THR A 321 21.94 20.25 3.05
C THR A 321 20.43 20.30 3.25
N LEU A 322 19.69 19.27 2.80
CA LEU A 322 18.25 19.19 2.94
C LEU A 322 17.86 18.80 4.37
N ALA A 323 16.59 19.03 4.71
CA ALA A 323 16.05 18.55 6.00
C ALA A 323 16.16 17.01 6.11
N PRO A 324 16.45 16.45 7.29
CA PRO A 324 16.50 14.99 7.47
C PRO A 324 15.23 14.27 7.01
N GLN A 325 14.06 14.89 7.19
CA GLN A 325 12.75 14.43 6.72
C GLN A 325 12.65 14.35 5.19
N THR A 326 13.44 15.14 4.46
CA THR A 326 13.55 15.05 3.00
C THR A 326 14.58 13.98 2.62
N GLN A 327 15.75 14.03 3.26
CA GLN A 327 16.86 13.10 2.95
C GLN A 327 16.44 11.65 3.11
N MET A 328 15.63 11.29 4.13
CA MET A 328 15.25 9.90 4.40
C MET A 328 14.48 9.23 3.25
N PHE A 329 13.86 10.00 2.35
CA PHE A 329 13.21 9.48 1.14
C PHE A 329 14.19 9.27 -0.02
N MET A 330 15.33 9.92 0.04
CA MET A 330 16.30 9.90 -1.04
C MET A 330 17.20 8.68 -0.94
N GLN A 331 17.52 8.10 -2.08
CA GLN A 331 18.43 6.97 -2.14
C GLN A 331 19.86 7.41 -1.87
N GLY A 332 20.57 6.59 -1.08
CA GLY A 332 21.93 6.91 -0.65
C GLY A 332 21.99 7.96 0.47
N CYS A 333 20.87 8.21 1.17
CA CYS A 333 20.89 8.98 2.41
C CYS A 333 21.73 8.27 3.49
N ALA A 334 22.01 8.99 4.57
CA ALA A 334 22.78 8.40 5.70
C ALA A 334 22.08 7.12 6.24
N PRO A 335 22.86 6.07 6.61
CA PRO A 335 22.31 4.81 7.09
C PRO A 335 21.33 4.96 8.26
N GLU A 336 21.57 5.93 9.14
CA GLU A 336 20.70 6.23 10.28
C GLU A 336 19.32 6.74 9.82
N LEU A 337 19.29 7.56 8.76
CA LEU A 337 18.05 8.06 8.15
C LEU A 337 17.32 6.95 7.39
N GLU A 338 18.05 6.08 6.70
CA GLU A 338 17.45 4.88 6.07
C GLU A 338 16.81 3.98 7.14
N ALA A 339 17.51 3.69 8.23
CA ALA A 339 16.98 2.90 9.32
C ALA A 339 15.76 3.58 9.99
N LYS A 340 15.81 4.90 10.17
CA LYS A 340 14.67 5.68 10.69
C LYS A 340 13.47 5.60 9.76
N TYR A 341 13.66 5.78 8.45
CA TYR A 341 12.61 5.61 7.45
C TYR A 341 11.94 4.23 7.56
N ARG A 342 12.74 3.16 7.63
CA ARG A 342 12.23 1.78 7.74
C ARG A 342 11.44 1.54 9.04
N ARG A 343 11.83 2.16 10.16
CA ARG A 343 11.05 2.09 11.40
C ARG A 343 9.72 2.83 11.28
N ILE A 344 9.72 4.04 10.70
CA ILE A 344 8.48 4.80 10.43
C ILE A 344 7.56 4.00 9.51
N GLN A 345 8.09 3.45 8.42
CA GLN A 345 7.36 2.61 7.47
C GLN A 345 6.72 1.40 8.15
N SER A 346 7.49 0.70 8.99
CA SER A 346 7.02 -0.48 9.73
C SER A 346 5.87 -0.16 10.70
N ARG A 347 5.93 0.99 11.37
CA ARG A 347 4.84 1.47 12.24
C ARG A 347 3.62 1.86 11.43
N THR A 348 3.82 2.63 10.37
CA THR A 348 2.74 3.14 9.50
C THR A 348 1.92 2.00 8.91
N LEU A 349 2.56 0.94 8.39
CA LEU A 349 1.83 -0.19 7.80
C LEU A 349 0.90 -0.89 8.81
N VAL A 350 1.32 -1.04 10.07
CA VAL A 350 0.49 -1.65 11.13
C VAL A 350 -0.70 -0.76 11.44
N MET A 351 -0.46 0.54 11.64
CA MET A 351 -1.50 1.53 11.93
C MET A 351 -2.54 1.60 10.80
N GLN A 352 -2.09 1.67 9.53
CA GLN A 352 -2.99 1.71 8.36
C GLN A 352 -3.91 0.49 8.30
N ASN A 353 -3.38 -0.71 8.54
CA ASN A 353 -4.21 -1.93 8.53
C ASN A 353 -5.24 -1.95 9.67
N LEU A 354 -4.87 -1.50 10.87
CA LEU A 354 -5.80 -1.47 11.99
C LEU A 354 -6.93 -0.46 11.76
N PHE A 355 -6.62 0.75 11.29
CA PHE A 355 -7.65 1.73 10.93
C PHE A 355 -8.51 1.26 9.75
N ALA A 356 -7.93 0.64 8.74
CA ALA A 356 -8.67 0.10 7.60
C ALA A 356 -9.65 -1.00 8.02
N LEU A 357 -9.18 -1.99 8.78
CA LEU A 357 -10.01 -3.08 9.26
C LEU A 357 -11.11 -2.57 10.22
N SER A 358 -10.80 -1.62 11.11
CA SER A 358 -11.79 -1.04 12.02
C SER A 358 -12.86 -0.23 11.28
N ALA A 359 -12.52 0.35 10.15
CA ALA A 359 -13.45 1.02 9.25
C ALA A 359 -14.21 0.05 8.32
N GLY A 360 -13.97 -1.26 8.41
CA GLY A 360 -14.62 -2.28 7.60
C GLY A 360 -14.13 -2.36 6.15
N VAL A 361 -12.88 -1.99 5.90
CA VAL A 361 -12.20 -2.29 4.64
C VAL A 361 -11.90 -3.79 4.60
N GLY A 362 -12.48 -4.50 3.63
CA GLY A 362 -12.45 -5.97 3.61
C GLY A 362 -11.12 -6.58 3.19
N ARG A 363 -10.36 -5.88 2.38
CA ARG A 363 -9.04 -6.27 1.85
C ARG A 363 -8.15 -5.05 1.74
N SER A 364 -6.84 -5.21 1.97
CA SER A 364 -5.85 -4.16 1.77
C SER A 364 -4.61 -4.70 1.08
N LEU A 365 -4.04 -3.92 0.16
CA LEU A 365 -2.88 -4.30 -0.63
C LEU A 365 -1.72 -3.34 -0.34
N TYR A 366 -0.66 -3.87 0.25
CA TYR A 366 0.55 -3.10 0.47
C TYR A 366 1.23 -2.77 -0.87
N TRP A 367 1.48 -1.51 -1.12
CA TRP A 367 2.26 -1.01 -2.23
C TRP A 367 3.68 -0.72 -1.75
N GLN A 368 4.74 -1.46 -2.13
CA GLN A 368 4.74 -2.48 -3.18
C GLN A 368 5.64 -3.66 -2.78
N PHE A 369 5.57 -4.78 -3.50
CA PHE A 369 6.43 -5.93 -3.26
C PHE A 369 7.86 -5.67 -3.73
N SER A 370 8.03 -5.27 -4.99
CA SER A 370 9.31 -5.00 -5.63
C SER A 370 9.45 -3.52 -5.96
N PRO A 371 10.63 -2.92 -5.81
CA PRO A 371 10.81 -1.53 -6.16
C PRO A 371 10.65 -1.32 -7.66
N ALA A 372 10.21 -0.11 -8.04
CA ALA A 372 10.40 0.39 -9.39
C ALA A 372 11.90 0.48 -9.73
N PRO A 373 12.25 0.49 -11.02
CA PRO A 373 13.58 0.89 -11.43
C PRO A 373 13.99 2.21 -10.78
N ASN A 374 15.22 2.30 -10.38
CA ASN A 374 15.71 3.30 -9.46
C ASN A 374 16.24 4.52 -10.20
N GLU A 375 15.35 5.38 -10.65
CA GLU A 375 15.69 6.61 -11.36
C GLU A 375 15.74 7.79 -10.38
N ARG A 376 16.93 8.40 -10.25
CA ARG A 376 17.16 9.57 -9.38
C ARG A 376 16.65 10.87 -9.98
N ASP A 377 15.94 10.84 -11.07
CA ASP A 377 15.38 11.95 -11.82
C ASP A 377 13.86 11.86 -11.96
N ASP A 378 13.21 10.93 -11.27
CA ASP A 378 11.75 10.79 -11.23
C ASP A 378 11.19 11.09 -9.84
N ILE A 379 10.13 11.92 -9.80
CA ILE A 379 9.38 12.20 -8.57
C ILE A 379 8.73 10.93 -8.00
N MET A 380 8.29 10.03 -8.87
CA MET A 380 7.70 8.75 -8.44
C MET A 380 8.74 7.86 -7.75
N GLY A 381 9.99 7.90 -8.24
CA GLY A 381 11.12 7.26 -7.56
C GLY A 381 11.34 7.83 -6.16
N LEU A 382 11.31 9.15 -6.01
CA LEU A 382 11.44 9.80 -4.71
C LEU A 382 10.27 9.46 -3.77
N MET A 383 9.05 9.37 -4.28
CA MET A 383 7.86 9.09 -3.47
C MET A 383 7.71 7.63 -3.07
N PHE A 384 8.03 6.68 -3.96
CA PHE A 384 7.61 5.28 -3.82
C PHE A 384 8.75 4.25 -3.85
N ALA A 385 9.97 4.59 -4.29
CA ALA A 385 11.03 3.59 -4.42
C ALA A 385 11.33 2.84 -3.12
N LYS A 386 11.27 3.53 -1.98
CA LYS A 386 11.51 2.93 -0.66
C LYS A 386 10.30 2.22 -0.04
N PHE A 387 9.14 2.20 -0.72
CA PHE A 387 7.97 1.47 -0.21
C PHE A 387 8.12 -0.04 -0.31
N SER A 388 9.00 -0.54 -1.17
CA SER A 388 9.13 -1.97 -1.42
C SER A 388 9.44 -2.78 -0.15
N LEU A 389 8.78 -3.95 -0.05
CA LEU A 389 9.06 -4.96 0.97
C LEU A 389 10.33 -5.75 0.65
N MET A 390 10.68 -5.86 -0.63
CA MET A 390 11.87 -6.58 -1.08
C MET A 390 12.87 -5.62 -1.73
N GLU A 391 14.13 -5.77 -1.38
CA GLU A 391 15.24 -5.20 -2.16
C GLU A 391 15.48 -6.11 -3.37
N ASN A 392 15.70 -5.51 -4.53
CA ASN A 392 15.91 -6.24 -5.77
C ASN A 392 17.23 -5.75 -6.40
N ASP A 393 18.23 -6.62 -6.43
CA ASP A 393 19.52 -6.36 -7.08
C ASP A 393 19.59 -6.86 -8.54
N GLY A 394 18.43 -7.29 -9.09
CA GLY A 394 18.29 -7.85 -10.44
C GLY A 394 18.35 -9.38 -10.47
N GLU A 395 19.07 -10.01 -9.56
CA GLU A 395 19.21 -11.47 -9.48
C GLU A 395 18.43 -12.06 -8.29
N THR A 396 18.48 -11.37 -7.13
CA THR A 396 17.86 -11.86 -5.89
C THR A 396 16.91 -10.82 -5.31
N MET A 397 15.91 -11.31 -4.59
CA MET A 397 15.01 -10.49 -3.78
C MET A 397 15.28 -10.78 -2.31
N LYS A 398 15.62 -9.73 -1.55
CA LYS A 398 15.89 -9.83 -0.11
C LYS A 398 14.82 -9.08 0.68
N PRO A 399 14.24 -9.66 1.74
CA PRO A 399 13.26 -8.96 2.55
C PRO A 399 13.90 -7.79 3.30
N THR A 400 13.22 -6.65 3.31
CA THR A 400 13.57 -5.49 4.12
C THR A 400 13.16 -5.70 5.59
N THR A 401 13.58 -4.82 6.49
CA THR A 401 13.07 -4.80 7.87
C THR A 401 11.56 -4.55 7.94
N THR A 402 11.03 -3.82 6.96
CA THR A 402 9.58 -3.58 6.82
C THR A 402 8.83 -4.86 6.43
N ALA A 403 9.43 -5.74 5.62
CA ALA A 403 8.85 -7.05 5.31
C ALA A 403 8.71 -7.91 6.59
N ALA A 404 9.71 -7.86 7.48
CA ALA A 404 9.62 -8.56 8.76
C ALA A 404 8.51 -7.99 9.67
N ALA A 405 8.31 -6.67 9.67
CA ALA A 405 7.20 -6.04 10.40
C ALA A 405 5.84 -6.42 9.80
N TYR A 406 5.73 -6.48 8.47
CA TYR A 406 4.54 -6.94 7.77
C TYR A 406 4.20 -8.38 8.14
N GLN A 407 5.18 -9.30 8.04
CA GLN A 407 5.01 -10.72 8.41
C GLN A 407 4.57 -10.87 9.87
N ARG A 408 5.16 -10.11 10.79
CA ARG A 408 4.80 -10.10 12.20
C ARG A 408 3.37 -9.63 12.41
N MET A 409 2.98 -8.51 11.79
CA MET A 409 1.61 -8.01 11.85
C MET A 409 0.62 -9.08 11.38
N VAL A 410 0.85 -9.64 10.19
CA VAL A 410 -0.04 -10.68 9.64
C VAL A 410 -0.11 -11.90 10.57
N SER A 411 1.03 -12.34 11.12
CA SER A 411 1.06 -13.47 12.06
C SER A 411 0.27 -13.20 13.34
N VAL A 412 0.40 -12.01 13.92
CA VAL A 412 -0.34 -11.63 15.13
C VAL A 412 -1.83 -11.49 14.85
N LEU A 413 -2.18 -10.82 13.75
CA LEU A 413 -3.57 -10.55 13.36
C LEU A 413 -4.24 -11.69 12.59
N ASN A 414 -3.54 -12.81 12.34
CA ASN A 414 -4.11 -13.96 11.64
C ASN A 414 -5.38 -14.47 12.31
N GLY A 415 -6.42 -14.74 11.50
CA GLY A 415 -7.73 -15.16 11.97
C GLY A 415 -8.58 -13.98 12.49
N VAL A 416 -8.22 -12.74 12.16
CA VAL A 416 -9.00 -11.55 12.54
C VAL A 416 -10.43 -11.64 12.00
N THR A 417 -11.38 -11.52 12.92
CA THR A 417 -12.83 -11.50 12.65
C THR A 417 -13.40 -10.10 12.81
N SER A 418 -12.83 -9.31 13.73
CA SER A 418 -13.21 -7.91 13.91
C SER A 418 -12.06 -7.09 14.52
N VAL A 419 -12.05 -5.80 14.18
CA VAL A 419 -11.15 -4.80 14.77
C VAL A 419 -11.99 -3.62 15.21
N LYS A 420 -11.78 -3.18 16.45
CA LYS A 420 -12.51 -2.05 17.04
C LYS A 420 -11.53 -1.01 17.57
N HIS A 421 -11.62 0.21 17.08
CA HIS A 421 -10.93 1.35 17.68
C HIS A 421 -11.63 1.71 19.01
N VAL A 422 -10.88 1.73 20.11
CA VAL A 422 -11.41 2.00 21.46
C VAL A 422 -11.02 3.42 21.89
N PRO A 423 -11.98 4.33 22.03
CA PRO A 423 -11.68 5.67 22.51
C PRO A 423 -11.25 5.66 23.99
N LEU A 424 -10.16 6.35 24.30
CA LEU A 424 -9.57 6.44 25.63
C LEU A 424 -9.72 7.87 26.18
N ALA A 425 -10.86 8.17 26.82
CA ALA A 425 -11.15 9.52 27.33
C ALA A 425 -10.15 9.99 28.40
N GLU A 426 -9.67 9.09 29.25
CA GLU A 426 -8.74 9.40 30.33
C GLU A 426 -7.26 9.36 29.90
N GLN A 427 -6.98 8.79 28.75
CA GLN A 427 -5.63 8.62 28.19
C GLN A 427 -5.61 9.02 26.69
N PRO A 428 -5.94 10.26 26.33
CA PRO A 428 -6.19 10.66 24.93
C PRO A 428 -4.92 10.65 24.04
N SER A 429 -3.75 10.59 24.64
CA SER A 429 -2.49 10.45 23.89
C SER A 429 -2.30 9.04 23.30
N PHE A 430 -3.02 8.04 23.82
CA PHE A 430 -2.91 6.67 23.30
C PHE A 430 -3.99 6.36 22.27
N VAL A 431 -3.65 5.46 21.36
CA VAL A 431 -4.56 4.82 20.41
C VAL A 431 -4.64 3.35 20.77
N LEU A 432 -5.84 2.81 20.96
CA LEU A 432 -6.08 1.43 21.33
C LEU A 432 -7.02 0.75 20.35
N PHE A 433 -6.66 -0.44 19.92
CA PHE A 433 -7.52 -1.34 19.17
C PHE A 433 -7.73 -2.65 19.90
N GLU A 434 -8.98 -3.11 19.93
CA GLU A 434 -9.35 -4.48 20.25
C GLU A 434 -9.42 -5.28 18.96
N VAL A 435 -8.72 -6.40 18.89
CA VAL A 435 -8.66 -7.28 17.73
C VAL A 435 -9.15 -8.67 18.14
N ASP A 436 -10.34 -9.03 17.68
CA ASP A 436 -10.85 -10.40 17.82
C ASP A 436 -10.25 -11.27 16.71
N ARG A 437 -9.59 -12.35 17.09
CA ARG A 437 -8.91 -13.30 16.21
C ARG A 437 -9.60 -14.68 16.22
N GLY A 438 -10.92 -14.69 16.47
CA GLY A 438 -11.70 -15.92 16.54
C GLY A 438 -11.16 -16.90 17.59
N SER A 439 -10.84 -18.13 17.18
CA SER A 439 -10.32 -19.17 18.07
C SER A 439 -8.98 -18.82 18.75
N ARG A 440 -8.26 -17.83 18.25
CA ARG A 440 -7.00 -17.35 18.83
C ARG A 440 -7.20 -16.31 19.95
N GLY A 441 -8.45 -15.91 20.20
CA GLY A 441 -8.83 -14.97 21.24
C GLY A 441 -8.48 -13.52 20.94
N LEU A 442 -8.78 -12.66 21.92
CA LEU A 442 -8.58 -11.21 21.84
C LEU A 442 -7.10 -10.84 21.89
N ALA A 443 -6.70 -9.87 21.07
CA ALA A 443 -5.47 -9.12 21.22
C ALA A 443 -5.80 -7.63 21.36
N LEU A 444 -4.94 -6.89 22.08
CA LEU A 444 -4.98 -5.43 22.10
C LEU A 444 -3.78 -4.91 21.32
N VAL A 445 -3.96 -3.80 20.62
CA VAL A 445 -2.84 -3.11 19.96
C VAL A 445 -2.87 -1.64 20.38
N VAL A 446 -1.76 -1.16 20.95
CA VAL A 446 -1.68 0.17 21.54
C VAL A 446 -0.38 0.89 21.14
N TRP A 447 -0.49 2.20 20.93
CA TRP A 447 0.65 3.10 20.78
C TRP A 447 0.31 4.49 21.28
N GLU A 448 1.34 5.32 21.49
CA GLU A 448 1.17 6.72 21.84
C GLU A 448 1.24 7.60 20.58
N ARG A 449 0.34 8.58 20.45
CA ARG A 449 0.41 9.60 19.40
C ARG A 449 1.59 10.51 19.66
N ARG A 450 2.52 10.56 18.73
CA ARG A 450 3.71 11.38 18.76
C ARG A 450 4.04 11.87 17.35
N ASP A 451 4.89 12.88 17.26
CA ASP A 451 5.47 13.27 15.97
C ASP A 451 6.16 12.07 15.30
N ARG A 452 5.89 11.86 14.03
CA ARG A 452 6.31 10.65 13.32
C ARG A 452 7.81 10.53 13.16
N PHE A 453 8.51 11.67 13.02
CA PHE A 453 9.96 11.68 12.82
C PHE A 453 10.73 11.68 14.13
N SER A 454 10.39 12.57 15.06
CA SER A 454 11.11 12.77 16.32
C SER A 454 10.52 12.01 17.51
N GLY A 455 9.28 11.56 17.42
CA GLY A 455 8.58 10.95 18.56
C GLY A 455 9.17 9.61 19.06
N GLU A 456 9.98 8.94 18.25
CA GLU A 456 10.69 7.74 18.69
C GLU A 456 11.88 8.02 19.63
N ASP A 457 12.36 9.26 19.66
CA ASP A 457 13.49 9.66 20.49
C ASP A 457 13.07 9.93 21.96
N ALA A 458 11.76 10.06 22.23
CA ALA A 458 11.23 10.22 23.57
C ALA A 458 11.03 8.86 24.27
N PRO A 459 11.26 8.77 25.62
CA PRO A 459 11.08 7.52 26.35
C PRO A 459 9.63 7.04 26.29
N ALA A 460 9.45 5.71 26.36
CA ALA A 460 8.11 5.12 26.49
C ALA A 460 7.47 5.55 27.82
N VAL A 461 6.14 5.63 27.82
CA VAL A 461 5.32 5.92 28.99
C VAL A 461 4.38 4.76 29.31
N ASP A 462 4.00 4.61 30.56
CA ASP A 462 3.17 3.50 30.97
C ASP A 462 1.72 3.69 30.48
N PHE A 463 1.26 2.74 29.68
CA PHE A 463 -0.14 2.57 29.35
C PHE A 463 -0.75 1.55 30.31
N SER A 464 -1.94 1.85 30.85
CA SER A 464 -2.65 0.94 31.73
C SER A 464 -4.11 0.76 31.32
N CYS A 465 -4.59 -0.48 31.36
CA CYS A 465 -6.00 -0.80 31.13
C CYS A 465 -6.49 -1.95 32.00
N ALA A 466 -7.79 -2.00 32.27
CA ALA A 466 -8.41 -3.14 32.95
C ALA A 466 -8.30 -4.41 32.09
N THR A 467 -8.06 -5.55 32.72
CA THR A 467 -7.95 -6.83 32.05
C THR A 467 -8.48 -7.98 32.93
N THR A 468 -8.97 -9.02 32.26
CA THR A 468 -9.29 -10.31 32.86
C THR A 468 -8.17 -11.36 32.67
N TRP A 469 -7.11 -10.99 31.97
CA TRP A 469 -5.98 -11.88 31.75
C TRP A 469 -5.17 -12.05 33.04
N GLU A 470 -4.77 -13.27 33.32
CA GLU A 470 -3.86 -13.57 34.44
C GLU A 470 -2.39 -13.27 34.08
N LYS A 471 -2.04 -13.50 32.80
CA LYS A 471 -0.72 -13.24 32.23
C LYS A 471 -0.87 -12.70 30.82
N ALA A 472 0.03 -11.85 30.43
CA ALA A 472 0.08 -11.32 29.07
C ALA A 472 1.51 -11.29 28.52
N GLU A 473 1.61 -11.36 27.20
CA GLU A 473 2.83 -11.16 26.43
C GLU A 473 2.69 -9.91 25.59
N ALA A 474 3.80 -9.18 25.42
CA ALA A 474 3.88 -8.03 24.53
C ALA A 474 4.93 -8.27 23.44
N LEU A 475 4.59 -7.82 22.25
CA LEU A 475 5.48 -7.78 21.09
C LEU A 475 5.22 -6.48 20.35
N ASP A 476 6.26 -5.70 20.04
CA ASP A 476 6.04 -4.49 19.25
C ASP A 476 6.17 -4.73 17.73
N ALA A 477 5.78 -3.73 16.95
CA ALA A 477 5.82 -3.81 15.49
C ALA A 477 7.25 -3.99 14.95
N LEU A 478 8.28 -3.61 15.70
CA LEU A 478 9.69 -3.75 15.32
C LEU A 478 10.34 -5.03 15.85
N GLY A 479 9.63 -5.79 16.72
CA GLY A 479 10.07 -7.09 17.24
C GLY A 479 10.64 -7.05 18.65
N ALA A 480 10.58 -5.92 19.35
CA ALA A 480 10.92 -5.87 20.77
C ALA A 480 9.77 -6.46 21.62
N THR A 481 10.12 -6.92 22.81
CA THR A 481 9.19 -7.54 23.78
C THR A 481 9.12 -6.67 25.04
N PRO A 482 8.29 -5.62 25.07
CA PRO A 482 8.11 -4.78 26.25
C PRO A 482 7.66 -5.61 27.46
N HIS A 483 8.14 -5.24 28.65
CA HIS A 483 7.76 -5.93 29.88
C HIS A 483 6.32 -5.56 30.27
N VAL A 484 5.47 -6.57 30.45
CA VAL A 484 4.07 -6.40 30.88
C VAL A 484 3.93 -6.82 32.33
N THR A 485 3.21 -6.02 33.11
CA THR A 485 2.78 -6.38 34.45
C THR A 485 1.26 -6.43 34.55
N ILE A 486 0.74 -7.38 35.33
CA ILE A 486 -0.67 -7.44 35.67
C ILE A 486 -0.78 -7.48 37.20
N ALA A 487 -1.45 -6.48 37.75
CA ALA A 487 -1.71 -6.39 39.19
C ALA A 487 -3.14 -5.89 39.44
N HIS A 488 -3.85 -6.57 40.35
CA HIS A 488 -5.23 -6.20 40.73
C HIS A 488 -6.18 -5.99 39.53
N GLY A 489 -6.07 -6.82 38.50
CA GLY A 489 -6.91 -6.71 37.28
C GLY A 489 -6.54 -5.56 36.34
N THR A 490 -5.37 -4.95 36.54
CA THR A 490 -4.85 -3.88 35.70
C THR A 490 -3.59 -4.37 34.99
N LEU A 491 -3.57 -4.29 33.66
CA LEU A 491 -2.40 -4.51 32.82
C LEU A 491 -1.66 -3.17 32.67
N THR A 492 -0.34 -3.20 32.80
CA THR A 492 0.54 -2.04 32.56
C THR A 492 1.69 -2.43 31.68
N VAL A 493 2.01 -1.60 30.68
CA VAL A 493 3.06 -1.82 29.70
C VAL A 493 3.68 -0.48 29.26
N PRO A 494 5.02 -0.36 29.10
CA PRO A 494 5.64 0.83 28.54
C PRO A 494 5.36 0.91 27.03
N VAL A 495 4.79 2.03 26.56
CA VAL A 495 4.37 2.27 25.19
C VAL A 495 4.92 3.60 24.69
N GLY A 496 5.44 3.59 23.49
CA GLY A 496 5.85 4.79 22.75
C GLY A 496 5.06 4.90 21.44
N ILE A 497 5.69 5.49 20.42
CA ILE A 497 5.09 5.64 19.09
C ILE A 497 4.92 4.30 18.35
N THR A 498 5.68 3.25 18.74
CA THR A 498 5.65 1.96 18.05
C THR A 498 4.46 1.13 18.54
N PRO A 499 3.58 0.65 17.65
CA PRO A 499 2.47 -0.22 18.03
C PRO A 499 2.94 -1.47 18.79
N VAL A 500 2.34 -1.72 19.94
CA VAL A 500 2.59 -2.89 20.81
C VAL A 500 1.36 -3.80 20.75
N TYR A 501 1.57 -5.04 20.39
CA TYR A 501 0.58 -6.12 20.45
C TYR A 501 0.61 -6.72 21.85
N LEU A 502 -0.54 -6.79 22.50
CA LEU A 502 -0.74 -7.42 23.80
C LEU A 502 -1.64 -8.65 23.63
N MET A 503 -1.22 -9.76 24.13
CA MET A 503 -1.93 -11.03 23.98
C MET A 503 -1.93 -11.79 25.32
N PRO A 504 -2.99 -12.55 25.65
CA PRO A 504 -2.95 -13.44 26.79
C PRO A 504 -1.80 -14.45 26.60
N ALA A 505 -0.97 -14.61 27.63
CA ALA A 505 0.05 -15.66 27.64
C ALA A 505 -0.62 -17.05 27.74
N ARG A 506 -0.07 -18.03 27.05
CA ARG A 506 -0.56 -19.40 27.07
C ARG A 506 -0.14 -20.15 28.33
#